data_4d94285f4b33624f3b49625f2e0a9556
#
_entry.id   4d94285f4b33624f3b49625f2e0a9556
#
_cell.length_a   1.000
_cell.length_b   1.000
_cell.length_c   1.000
_cell.angle_alpha   90.00
_cell.angle_beta   90.00
_cell.angle_gamma   90.00
#
_symmetry.space_group_name_H-M   'P 1'
#
loop_
_entity.id
_entity.type
_entity.pdbx_description
1 polymer ?
#
loop_
_entity_poly.entity_id
_entity_poly.type
_entity_poly.pdbx_seq_one_letter_code
_entity_poly.pdbx_strand_id
1 'polypeptide(L)' 'MEHIISVTVENKFGSLSRVAGLFSGRGFNIESLSVAPTLDPSMSQMTIVTSGDDRII' A
#
# COMPACT_ATOMS: atom_id res chain seq x y z
N MET A 1 0.37 13.15 10.25
CA MET A 1 -0.02 13.68 8.93
C MET A 1 -0.45 12.53 8.02
N GLU A 2 -1.41 12.80 7.16
CA GLU A 2 -1.94 11.80 6.26
C GLU A 2 -1.20 11.81 4.94
N HIS A 3 -0.91 10.64 4.41
CA HIS A 3 -0.21 10.48 3.13
C HIS A 3 -0.95 9.49 2.26
N ILE A 4 -0.94 9.74 0.95
CA ILE A 4 -1.53 8.85 -0.03
C ILE A 4 -0.40 8.28 -0.87
N ILE A 5 -0.30 6.96 -0.88
CA ILE A 5 0.77 6.26 -1.57
C ILE A 5 0.15 5.30 -2.57
N SER A 6 0.59 5.39 -3.83
CA SER A 6 0.14 4.48 -4.88
C SER A 6 1.32 3.66 -5.37
N VAL A 7 1.16 2.34 -5.42
CA VAL A 7 2.19 1.44 -5.93
C VAL A 7 1.55 0.43 -6.88
N THR A 8 2.32 0.03 -7.89
CA THR A 8 1.91 -1.03 -8.79
C THR A 8 2.67 -2.29 -8.40
N VAL A 9 1.96 -3.37 -8.16
CA VAL A 9 2.56 -4.62 -7.68
C VAL A 9 2.03 -5.79 -8.49
N GLU A 10 2.77 -6.90 -8.45
CA GLU A 10 2.28 -8.13 -9.06
C GLU A 10 1.00 -8.56 -8.37
N ASN A 11 0.05 -9.04 -9.17
CA ASN A 11 -1.24 -9.48 -8.66
C ASN A 11 -1.13 -10.87 -8.04
N LYS A 12 -0.36 -10.97 -6.97
CA LYS A 12 -0.15 -12.19 -6.20
C LYS A 12 -0.41 -11.89 -4.75
N PHE A 13 -1.04 -12.85 -4.08
CA PHE A 13 -1.39 -12.68 -2.67
C PHE A 13 -0.18 -12.32 -1.81
N GLY A 14 0.95 -13.01 -2.01
CA GLY A 14 2.15 -12.74 -1.23
C GLY A 14 2.72 -11.35 -1.43
N SER A 15 2.66 -10.82 -2.66
CA SER A 15 3.14 -9.47 -2.95
C SER A 15 2.29 -8.41 -2.27
N LEU A 16 0.96 -8.57 -2.32
CA LEU A 16 0.04 -7.63 -1.68
C LEU A 16 0.23 -7.62 -0.18
N SER A 17 0.34 -8.80 0.43
CA SER A 17 0.56 -8.92 1.87
C SER A 17 1.87 -8.31 2.31
N ARG A 18 2.91 -8.47 1.52
CA ARG A 18 4.23 -7.93 1.84
C ARG A 18 4.21 -6.41 1.88
N VAL A 19 3.57 -5.79 0.90
CA VAL A 19 3.48 -4.33 0.85
C VAL A 19 2.72 -3.81 2.06
N ALA A 20 1.57 -4.41 2.37
CA ALA A 20 0.79 -4.00 3.54
C ALA A 20 1.59 -4.17 4.83
N GLY A 21 2.36 -5.26 4.94
CA GLY A 21 3.18 -5.52 6.12
C GLY A 21 4.27 -4.49 6.34
N LEU A 22 4.84 -3.95 5.26
CA LEU A 22 5.87 -2.93 5.37
C LEU A 22 5.36 -1.68 6.09
N PHE A 23 4.13 -1.29 5.83
CA PHE A 23 3.56 -0.11 6.46
C PHE A 23 3.17 -0.37 7.90
N SER A 24 2.55 -1.50 8.18
CA SER A 24 2.08 -1.78 9.54
C SER A 24 3.23 -1.98 10.52
N GLY A 25 4.40 -2.39 10.05
CA GLY A 25 5.56 -2.61 10.91
C GLY A 25 6.40 -1.37 11.21
N ARG A 26 6.03 -0.21 10.69
CA ARG A 26 6.86 0.99 10.76
C ARG A 26 6.21 2.17 11.48
N GLY A 27 5.21 1.90 12.29
CA GLY A 27 4.55 2.96 13.04
C GLY A 27 3.55 3.78 12.24
N PHE A 28 3.21 3.34 11.05
CA PHE A 28 2.15 3.96 10.26
C PHE A 28 0.81 3.35 10.61
N ASN A 29 -0.22 4.17 10.58
CA ASN A 29 -1.58 3.68 10.68
C ASN A 29 -2.20 3.71 9.29
N ILE A 30 -2.66 2.55 8.81
CA ILE A 30 -3.33 2.46 7.51
C ILE A 30 -4.78 2.85 7.69
N GLU A 31 -5.14 4.00 7.13
CA GLU A 31 -6.52 4.51 7.20
C GLU A 31 -7.40 3.84 6.17
N SER A 32 -6.88 3.60 4.97
CA SER A 32 -7.62 2.86 3.96
C SER A 32 -6.64 2.16 3.02
N LEU A 33 -7.12 1.10 2.40
CA LEU A 33 -6.34 0.31 1.47
C LEU A 33 -7.27 -0.11 0.34
N SER A 34 -6.90 0.23 -0.88
CA SER A 34 -7.65 -0.15 -2.07
C SER A 34 -6.74 -0.87 -3.04
N VAL A 35 -7.27 -1.90 -3.68
CA VAL A 35 -6.54 -2.65 -4.71
C VAL A 35 -7.42 -2.68 -5.95
N ALA A 36 -6.87 -2.29 -7.08
CA ALA A 36 -7.60 -2.25 -8.33
C ALA A 36 -6.79 -2.93 -9.43
N PRO A 37 -7.46 -3.62 -10.36
CA PRO A 37 -6.75 -4.20 -11.50
C PRO A 37 -6.23 -3.09 -12.40
N THR A 38 -5.15 -3.41 -13.13
CA THR A 38 -4.63 -2.54 -14.18
C THR A 38 -5.02 -3.13 -15.53
N LEU A 39 -4.57 -2.51 -16.61
CA LEU A 39 -4.78 -3.08 -17.95
C LEU A 39 -4.02 -4.39 -18.13
N ASP A 40 -2.95 -4.59 -17.36
CA ASP A 40 -2.21 -5.84 -17.35
C ASP A 40 -2.81 -6.73 -16.23
N PRO A 41 -3.42 -7.88 -16.58
CA PRO A 41 -4.05 -8.73 -15.56
C PRO A 41 -3.08 -9.34 -14.55
N SER A 42 -1.79 -9.30 -14.80
CA SER A 42 -0.80 -9.79 -13.85
C SER A 42 -0.39 -8.74 -12.82
N MET A 43 -0.86 -7.51 -12.97
CA MET A 43 -0.48 -6.40 -12.11
C MET A 43 -1.71 -5.76 -11.48
N SER A 44 -1.53 -5.24 -10.27
CA SER A 44 -2.56 -4.50 -9.57
C SER A 44 -2.00 -3.21 -9.03
N GLN A 45 -2.86 -2.20 -8.90
CA GLN A 45 -2.49 -0.94 -8.29
C GLN A 45 -3.06 -0.87 -6.89
N MET A 46 -2.20 -0.64 -5.92
CA MET A 46 -2.61 -0.44 -4.53
C MET A 46 -2.55 1.04 -4.19
N THR A 47 -3.62 1.54 -3.60
CA THR A 47 -3.66 2.91 -3.07
C THR A 47 -3.82 2.81 -1.57
N ILE A 48 -2.86 3.38 -0.84
CA ILE A 48 -2.79 3.28 0.61
C ILE A 48 -2.87 4.68 1.18
N VAL A 49 -3.84 4.91 2.06
CA VAL A 49 -3.92 6.15 2.82
C VAL A 49 -3.42 5.86 4.22
N THR A 50 -2.35 6.52 4.62
CA THR A 50 -1.71 6.29 5.91
C THR A 50 -1.67 7.56 6.72
N SER A 51 -1.57 7.42 8.04
CA SER A 51 -1.25 8.52 8.93
C SER A 51 -0.03 8.14 9.75
N GLY A 52 0.78 9.13 10.10
CA GLY A 52 1.99 8.87 10.87
C GLY A 52 2.83 10.11 11.01
N ASP A 53 3.97 9.95 11.67
CA ASP A 53 4.93 11.03 11.85
C ASP A 53 5.66 11.26 10.53
N ASP A 54 5.77 12.53 10.11
CA ASP A 54 6.44 12.91 8.88
C ASP A 54 7.89 12.41 8.82
N ARG A 55 8.52 12.26 9.97
CA ARG A 55 9.90 11.80 10.01
C ARG A 55 10.06 10.33 9.61
N ILE A 56 8.96 9.59 9.59
CA ILE A 56 8.98 8.18 9.21
C ILE A 56 8.93 8.03 7.70
N ILE A 57 8.26 8.96 7.06
CA ILE A 57 8.09 8.96 5.61
C ILE A 57 9.32 9.54 4.92
#